data_881f094554b53bc47933fe55b2ca8c76
#
_entry.id   881f094554b53bc47933fe55b2ca8c76
#
_cell.length_a   1.000
_cell.length_b   1.000
_cell.length_c   1.000
_cell.angle_alpha   90.00
_cell.angle_beta   90.00
_cell.angle_gamma   90.00
#
_symmetry.space_group_name_H-M   'P 1'
#
loop_
_entity.id
_entity.type
_entity.pdbx_description
1 polymer ?
#
loop_
_entity_poly.entity_id
_entity_poly.type
_entity_poly.pdbx_seq_one_letter_code
_entity_poly.pdbx_strand_id
1 'polypeptide(L)'
;YAKFISHGRNETHMSANIDKIIQTVDLSSVKYIMGILLAVIALSTLGVLAWLSQTIVGANPSETHLILTNIGLGFLSGIVDNASLVAIAIQTLPMDNPELWALTAIAAGNGGSLMIIASAAGVVAMGSYKGLTVGDYFKVATVPVLLGLLTAFGVWYLQFKFL
;
A
#
# COMPACT_ATOMS: atom_id res chain seq x y z
N TYR A 1 -15.56 7.71 -49.35
CA TYR A 1 -14.41 6.80 -49.47
C TYR A 1 -13.28 7.15 -48.48
N ALA A 2 -12.91 8.43 -48.36
CA ALA A 2 -11.86 8.90 -47.45
C ALA A 2 -12.19 8.64 -45.93
N LYS A 3 -13.46 8.67 -45.56
CA LYS A 3 -13.92 8.46 -44.18
C LYS A 3 -13.82 6.99 -43.73
N PHE A 4 -13.93 6.05 -44.68
CA PHE A 4 -13.80 4.62 -44.43
C PHE A 4 -12.33 4.21 -44.23
N ILE A 5 -11.41 4.84 -44.92
CA ILE A 5 -9.96 4.59 -44.82
C ILE A 5 -9.41 5.15 -43.50
N SER A 6 -9.98 6.28 -43.00
CA SER A 6 -9.57 6.88 -41.73
C SER A 6 -9.98 6.03 -40.52
N HIS A 7 -11.11 5.31 -40.61
CA HIS A 7 -11.57 4.46 -39.53
C HIS A 7 -10.69 3.22 -39.30
N GLY A 8 -10.29 2.55 -40.37
CA GLY A 8 -9.38 1.41 -40.29
C GLY A 8 -7.96 1.77 -39.85
N ARG A 9 -7.50 3.00 -40.16
CA ARG A 9 -6.18 3.48 -39.73
C ARG A 9 -6.14 3.82 -38.23
N ASN A 10 -7.25 4.31 -37.67
CA ASN A 10 -7.35 4.59 -36.24
C ASN A 10 -7.39 3.32 -35.39
N GLU A 11 -8.04 2.25 -35.86
CA GLU A 11 -8.09 0.98 -35.16
C GLU A 11 -6.73 0.27 -35.14
N THR A 12 -6.00 0.30 -36.25
CA THR A 12 -4.63 -0.26 -36.33
C THR A 12 -3.63 0.52 -35.46
N HIS A 13 -3.75 1.84 -35.36
CA HIS A 13 -2.92 2.63 -34.48
C HIS A 13 -3.27 2.44 -33.01
N MET A 14 -4.55 2.22 -32.70
CA MET A 14 -5.01 1.97 -31.33
C MET A 14 -4.58 0.57 -30.85
N SER A 15 -4.71 -0.45 -31.68
CA SER A 15 -4.22 -1.80 -31.34
C SER A 15 -2.70 -1.85 -31.18
N ALA A 16 -1.95 -1.20 -32.08
CA ALA A 16 -0.49 -1.09 -31.96
C ALA A 16 -0.03 -0.28 -30.72
N ASN A 17 -0.83 0.68 -30.25
CA ASN A 17 -0.59 1.38 -29.00
C ASN A 17 -0.91 0.53 -27.78
N ILE A 18 -1.99 -0.25 -27.83
CA ILE A 18 -2.37 -1.18 -26.76
C ILE A 18 -1.30 -2.27 -26.61
N ASP A 19 -0.85 -2.86 -27.70
CA ASP A 19 0.22 -3.87 -27.68
C ASP A 19 1.52 -3.32 -27.08
N LYS A 20 1.89 -2.10 -27.40
CA LYS A 20 3.03 -1.41 -26.78
C LYS A 20 2.83 -1.17 -25.29
N ILE A 21 1.64 -0.76 -24.87
CA ILE A 21 1.31 -0.56 -23.45
C ILE A 21 1.38 -1.89 -22.70
N ILE A 22 0.82 -2.96 -23.27
CA ILE A 22 0.86 -4.31 -22.67
C ILE A 22 2.30 -4.79 -22.51
N GLN A 23 3.19 -4.52 -23.49
CA GLN A 23 4.61 -4.88 -23.42
C GLN A 23 5.38 -4.06 -22.35
N THR A 24 4.88 -2.90 -21.95
CA THR A 24 5.48 -2.09 -20.87
C THR A 24 4.94 -2.43 -19.49
N VAL A 25 3.88 -3.25 -19.38
CA VAL A 25 3.36 -3.71 -18.10
C VAL A 25 4.38 -4.64 -17.43
N ASP A 26 4.79 -4.26 -16.23
CA ASP A 26 5.64 -5.12 -15.41
C ASP A 26 4.86 -6.34 -14.90
N LEU A 27 4.96 -7.43 -15.65
CA LEU A 27 4.33 -8.71 -15.33
C LEU A 27 4.78 -9.25 -13.95
N SER A 28 5.97 -8.88 -13.50
CA SER A 28 6.50 -9.29 -12.20
C SER A 28 5.72 -8.64 -11.07
N SER A 29 5.45 -7.34 -11.19
CA SER A 29 4.61 -6.61 -10.22
C SER A 29 3.18 -7.14 -10.19
N VAL A 30 2.59 -7.48 -11.35
CA VAL A 30 1.25 -8.07 -11.41
C VAL A 30 1.22 -9.43 -10.71
N LYS A 31 2.18 -10.32 -10.99
CA LYS A 31 2.30 -11.63 -10.32
C LYS A 31 2.51 -11.48 -8.82
N TYR A 32 3.31 -10.51 -8.39
CA TYR A 32 3.56 -10.22 -6.99
C TYR A 32 2.27 -9.83 -6.26
N ILE A 33 1.53 -8.87 -6.80
CA ILE A 33 0.23 -8.44 -6.21
C ILE A 33 -0.76 -9.61 -6.18
N MET A 34 -0.88 -10.37 -7.27
CA MET A 34 -1.73 -11.56 -7.30
C MET A 34 -1.32 -12.58 -6.23
N GLY A 35 -0.03 -12.82 -6.05
CA GLY A 35 0.50 -13.72 -5.02
C GLY A 35 0.11 -13.27 -3.61
N ILE A 36 0.24 -11.97 -3.31
CA ILE A 36 -0.19 -11.38 -2.03
C ILE A 36 -1.69 -11.61 -1.81
N LEU A 37 -2.52 -11.24 -2.79
CA LEU A 37 -3.97 -11.39 -2.67
C LEU A 37 -4.39 -12.84 -2.44
N LEU A 38 -3.80 -13.78 -3.17
CA LEU A 38 -4.06 -15.21 -2.98
C LEU A 38 -3.63 -15.70 -1.59
N ALA A 39 -2.47 -15.26 -1.10
CA ALA A 39 -1.99 -15.59 0.23
C ALA A 39 -2.92 -15.04 1.32
N VAL A 40 -3.37 -13.79 1.20
CA VAL A 40 -4.31 -13.16 2.14
C VAL A 40 -5.66 -13.87 2.12
N ILE A 41 -6.18 -14.24 0.95
CA ILE A 41 -7.42 -15.03 0.83
C ILE A 41 -7.26 -16.41 1.51
N ALA A 42 -6.13 -17.08 1.28
CA ALA A 42 -5.86 -18.38 1.92
C ALA A 42 -5.81 -18.26 3.46
N LEU A 43 -5.12 -17.23 3.99
CA LEU A 43 -5.09 -16.97 5.43
C LEU A 43 -6.48 -16.62 5.98
N SER A 44 -7.30 -15.90 5.21
CA SER A 44 -8.68 -15.59 5.59
C SER A 44 -9.54 -16.85 5.64
N THR A 45 -9.46 -17.72 4.64
CA THR A 45 -10.23 -18.98 4.60
C THR A 45 -9.81 -19.97 5.69
N LEU A 46 -8.55 -19.95 6.10
CA LEU A 46 -8.04 -20.75 7.22
C LEU A 46 -8.43 -20.18 8.60
N GLY A 47 -9.09 -19.03 8.65
CA GLY A 47 -9.48 -18.38 9.89
C GLY A 47 -8.34 -17.67 10.65
N VAL A 48 -7.12 -17.65 10.07
CA VAL A 48 -5.95 -17.01 10.69
C VAL A 48 -6.17 -15.52 10.88
N LEU A 49 -6.75 -14.85 9.86
CA LEU A 49 -7.02 -13.41 9.95
C LEU A 49 -8.13 -13.10 10.96
N ALA A 50 -9.14 -13.95 11.09
CA ALA A 50 -10.18 -13.80 12.10
C ALA A 50 -9.61 -13.96 13.52
N TRP A 51 -8.75 -14.95 13.73
CA TRP A 51 -8.03 -15.12 14.98
C TRP A 51 -7.13 -13.92 15.30
N LEU A 52 -6.39 -13.41 14.31
CA LEU A 52 -5.53 -12.23 14.46
C LEU A 52 -6.35 -10.98 14.83
N SER A 53 -7.47 -10.76 14.14
CA SER A 53 -8.41 -9.66 14.44
C SER A 53 -8.91 -9.75 15.88
N GLN A 54 -9.37 -10.90 16.32
CA GLN A 54 -9.86 -11.09 17.70
C GLN A 54 -8.77 -10.87 18.74
N THR A 55 -7.54 -11.28 18.43
CA THR A 55 -6.41 -11.17 19.37
C THR A 55 -5.90 -9.73 19.48
N ILE A 56 -5.77 -9.00 18.36
CA ILE A 56 -5.20 -7.64 18.32
C ILE A 56 -6.28 -6.59 18.55
N VAL A 57 -7.44 -6.75 17.92
CA VAL A 57 -8.50 -5.74 17.88
C VAL A 57 -9.58 -6.01 18.91
N GLY A 58 -9.89 -7.29 19.14
CA GLY A 58 -10.98 -7.72 20.02
C GLY A 58 -12.35 -7.70 19.33
N ALA A 59 -13.37 -8.18 20.05
CA ALA A 59 -14.72 -8.32 19.49
C ALA A 59 -15.48 -6.98 19.38
N ASN A 60 -15.18 -6.02 20.26
CA ASN A 60 -15.83 -4.70 20.28
C ASN A 60 -14.75 -3.61 20.54
N PRO A 61 -13.93 -3.30 19.54
CA PRO A 61 -12.86 -2.32 19.72
C PRO A 61 -13.44 -0.92 19.89
N SER A 62 -12.88 -0.18 20.84
CA SER A 62 -13.15 1.26 20.92
C SER A 62 -12.50 1.97 19.75
N GLU A 63 -13.01 3.13 19.37
CA GLU A 63 -12.45 3.97 18.33
C GLU A 63 -10.97 4.31 18.59
N THR A 64 -10.63 4.64 19.83
CA THR A 64 -9.24 4.87 20.25
C THR A 64 -8.36 3.62 20.00
N HIS A 65 -8.88 2.44 20.24
CA HIS A 65 -8.15 1.19 19.99
C HIS A 65 -7.89 0.98 18.49
N LEU A 66 -8.88 1.27 17.64
CA LEU A 66 -8.72 1.22 16.18
C LEU A 66 -7.69 2.24 15.68
N ILE A 67 -7.70 3.47 16.21
CA ILE A 67 -6.69 4.49 15.88
C ILE A 67 -5.28 4.01 16.27
N LEU A 68 -5.09 3.49 17.49
CA LEU A 68 -3.79 2.98 17.92
C LEU A 68 -3.34 1.77 17.09
N THR A 69 -4.25 0.88 16.72
CA THR A 69 -3.94 -0.25 15.84
C THR A 69 -3.47 0.23 14.48
N ASN A 70 -4.13 1.23 13.89
CA ASN A 70 -3.72 1.81 12.61
C ASN A 70 -2.35 2.50 12.68
N ILE A 71 -2.06 3.22 13.77
CA ILE A 71 -0.74 3.82 14.00
C ILE A 71 0.32 2.71 14.09
N GLY A 72 0.03 1.65 14.84
CA GLY A 72 0.91 0.47 14.93
C GLY A 72 1.17 -0.19 13.56
N LEU A 73 0.12 -0.34 12.73
CA LEU A 73 0.25 -0.81 11.35
C LEU A 73 1.17 0.09 10.51
N GLY A 74 1.13 1.40 10.73
CA GLY A 74 2.02 2.34 10.07
C GLY A 74 3.49 2.07 10.36
N PHE A 75 3.85 1.82 11.60
CA PHE A 75 5.22 1.44 11.96
C PHE A 75 5.59 0.05 11.43
N LEU A 76 4.66 -0.90 11.48
CA LEU A 76 4.87 -2.24 10.95
C LEU A 76 5.06 -2.24 9.42
N SER A 77 4.40 -1.32 8.71
CA SER A 77 4.58 -1.10 7.28
C SER A 77 6.01 -0.70 6.89
N GLY A 78 6.78 -0.16 7.82
CA GLY A 78 8.21 0.07 7.60
C GLY A 78 9.06 -1.20 7.47
N ILE A 79 8.54 -2.34 7.89
CA ILE A 79 9.23 -3.64 7.89
C ILE A 79 8.56 -4.60 6.90
N VAL A 80 7.23 -4.59 6.86
CA VAL A 80 6.41 -5.44 5.99
C VAL A 80 5.89 -4.61 4.84
N ASP A 81 5.80 -5.21 3.65
CA ASP A 81 5.25 -4.55 2.47
C ASP A 81 3.86 -3.93 2.72
N ASN A 82 3.70 -2.68 2.32
CA ASN A 82 2.50 -1.89 2.56
C ASN A 82 1.25 -2.47 1.87
N ALA A 83 1.38 -3.06 0.70
CA ALA A 83 0.25 -3.66 -0.01
C ALA A 83 -0.29 -4.88 0.73
N SER A 84 0.60 -5.72 1.26
CA SER A 84 0.23 -6.87 2.11
C SER A 84 -0.48 -6.44 3.38
N LEU A 85 0.00 -5.39 4.05
CA LEU A 85 -0.63 -4.88 5.27
C LEU A 85 -2.01 -4.29 5.03
N VAL A 86 -2.20 -3.52 3.96
CA VAL A 86 -3.52 -3.00 3.59
C VAL A 86 -4.48 -4.15 3.28
N ALA A 87 -4.04 -5.17 2.54
CA ALA A 87 -4.87 -6.33 2.23
C ALA A 87 -5.30 -7.10 3.50
N ILE A 88 -4.40 -7.22 4.49
CA ILE A 88 -4.71 -7.80 5.80
C ILE A 88 -5.65 -6.87 6.57
N ALA A 89 -5.39 -5.57 6.62
CA ALA A 89 -6.22 -4.60 7.33
C ALA A 89 -7.69 -4.64 6.86
N ILE A 90 -7.92 -4.71 5.55
CA ILE A 90 -9.27 -4.84 4.96
C ILE A 90 -10.00 -6.07 5.48
N GLN A 91 -9.30 -7.17 5.77
CA GLN A 91 -9.88 -8.43 6.22
C GLN A 91 -9.99 -8.53 7.74
N THR A 92 -9.27 -7.70 8.49
CA THR A 92 -9.16 -7.86 9.96
C THR A 92 -9.76 -6.71 10.75
N LEU A 93 -9.78 -5.49 10.20
CA LEU A 93 -10.26 -4.33 10.94
C LEU A 93 -11.75 -4.09 10.69
N PRO A 94 -12.59 -4.15 11.75
CA PRO A 94 -14.02 -3.84 11.65
C PRO A 94 -14.21 -2.32 11.66
N MET A 95 -13.95 -1.65 10.54
CA MET A 95 -14.06 -0.20 10.43
C MET A 95 -15.16 0.18 9.45
N ASP A 96 -16.21 0.81 9.96
CA ASP A 96 -17.29 1.37 9.13
C ASP A 96 -17.07 2.86 8.80
N ASN A 97 -16.12 3.51 9.50
CA ASN A 97 -15.84 4.92 9.35
C ASN A 97 -14.79 5.16 8.26
N PRO A 98 -15.12 5.94 7.18
CA PRO A 98 -14.18 6.28 6.12
C PRO A 98 -12.91 6.98 6.59
N GLU A 99 -12.99 7.73 7.69
CA GLU A 99 -11.84 8.47 8.25
C GLU A 99 -10.79 7.53 8.83
N LEU A 100 -11.20 6.40 9.43
CA LEU A 100 -10.27 5.36 9.88
C LEU A 100 -9.60 4.66 8.70
N TRP A 101 -10.29 4.48 7.58
CA TRP A 101 -9.68 3.97 6.35
C TRP A 101 -8.68 4.97 5.75
N ALA A 102 -8.95 6.27 5.85
CA ALA A 102 -7.97 7.29 5.47
C ALA A 102 -6.72 7.21 6.36
N LEU A 103 -6.88 6.96 7.67
CA LEU A 103 -5.76 6.72 8.58
C LEU A 103 -4.96 5.47 8.18
N THR A 104 -5.64 4.37 7.81
CA THR A 104 -4.98 3.15 7.32
C THR A 104 -4.13 3.44 6.07
N ALA A 105 -4.68 4.21 5.12
CA ALA A 105 -3.97 4.59 3.91
C ALA A 105 -2.72 5.46 4.20
N ILE A 106 -2.85 6.44 5.10
CA ILE A 106 -1.74 7.27 5.57
C ILE A 106 -0.69 6.41 6.28
N ALA A 107 -1.13 5.52 7.18
CA ALA A 107 -0.26 4.65 7.96
C ALA A 107 0.54 3.70 7.05
N ALA A 108 -0.12 2.96 6.18
CA ALA A 108 0.53 2.01 5.29
C ALA A 108 1.42 2.71 4.25
N GLY A 109 0.91 3.77 3.60
CA GLY A 109 1.62 4.46 2.53
C GLY A 109 2.89 5.16 3.03
N ASN A 110 2.80 5.96 4.08
CA ASN A 110 3.96 6.66 4.62
C ASN A 110 4.86 5.74 5.44
N GLY A 111 4.27 4.80 6.19
CA GLY A 111 5.00 3.83 7.00
C GLY A 111 5.93 2.96 6.16
N GLY A 112 5.48 2.50 4.98
CA GLY A 112 6.29 1.74 4.02
C GLY A 112 7.55 2.46 3.53
N SER A 113 7.61 3.77 3.71
CA SER A 113 8.79 4.58 3.37
C SER A 113 9.80 4.70 4.52
N LEU A 114 9.52 4.16 5.72
CA LEU A 114 10.46 4.19 6.85
C LEU A 114 11.74 3.39 6.56
N MET A 115 11.58 2.26 5.87
CA MET A 115 12.69 1.46 5.36
C MET A 115 12.54 1.28 3.85
N ILE A 116 13.62 1.50 3.11
CA ILE A 116 13.62 1.40 1.64
C ILE A 116 13.18 0.02 1.13
N ILE A 117 13.45 -1.04 1.91
CA ILE A 117 13.13 -2.42 1.55
C ILE A 117 11.64 -2.77 1.72
N ALA A 118 10.89 -1.98 2.48
CA ALA A 118 9.48 -2.21 2.76
C ALA A 118 8.55 -1.75 1.62
N SER A 119 9.09 -1.12 0.60
CA SER A 119 8.31 -0.71 -0.57
C SER A 119 8.93 -1.20 -1.88
N ALA A 120 8.09 -1.67 -2.81
CA ALA A 120 8.53 -2.08 -4.13
C ALA A 120 9.29 -0.95 -4.85
N ALA A 121 8.84 0.30 -4.70
CA ALA A 121 9.50 1.47 -5.26
C ALA A 121 10.92 1.67 -4.69
N GLY A 122 11.11 1.44 -3.40
CA GLY A 122 12.41 1.50 -2.75
C GLY A 122 13.38 0.45 -3.28
N VAL A 123 12.91 -0.78 -3.45
CA VAL A 123 13.72 -1.87 -4.03
C VAL A 123 14.13 -1.56 -5.47
N VAL A 124 13.22 -1.04 -6.29
CA VAL A 124 13.52 -0.60 -7.66
C VAL A 124 14.53 0.54 -7.66
N ALA A 125 14.39 1.51 -6.76
CA ALA A 125 15.34 2.62 -6.64
C ALA A 125 16.76 2.13 -6.31
N MET A 126 16.90 1.18 -5.37
CA MET A 126 18.19 0.56 -5.06
C MET A 126 18.77 -0.21 -6.25
N GLY A 127 17.93 -0.91 -7.01
CA GLY A 127 18.34 -1.61 -8.23
C GLY A 127 18.84 -0.66 -9.32
N SER A 128 18.23 0.53 -9.41
CA SER A 128 18.55 1.54 -10.43
C SER A 128 19.79 2.38 -10.07
N TYR A 129 20.04 2.60 -8.78
CA TYR A 129 21.19 3.39 -8.30
C TYR A 129 22.14 2.55 -7.47
N LYS A 130 23.22 2.09 -8.08
CA LYS A 130 24.21 1.17 -7.48
C LYS A 130 24.94 1.68 -6.23
N GLY A 131 24.86 2.98 -5.93
CA GLY A 131 25.47 3.59 -4.74
C GLY A 131 24.52 3.69 -3.54
N LEU A 132 23.24 3.36 -3.70
CA LEU A 132 22.26 3.47 -2.63
C LEU A 132 22.19 2.16 -1.84
N THR A 133 22.64 2.19 -0.59
CA THR A 133 22.50 1.06 0.33
C THR A 133 21.34 1.28 1.31
N VAL A 134 20.82 0.20 1.89
CA VAL A 134 19.83 0.26 2.97
C VAL A 134 20.34 1.10 4.14
N GLY A 135 21.63 0.97 4.48
CA GLY A 135 22.25 1.72 5.58
C GLY A 135 22.33 3.23 5.31
N ASP A 136 22.57 3.63 4.07
CA ASP A 136 22.63 5.05 3.69
C ASP A 136 21.22 5.67 3.72
N TYR A 137 20.23 4.94 3.20
CA TYR A 137 18.84 5.35 3.29
C TYR A 137 18.41 5.54 4.76
N PHE A 138 18.71 4.56 5.61
CA PHE A 138 18.32 4.60 7.01
C PHE A 138 18.89 5.83 7.73
N LYS A 139 20.13 6.19 7.44
CA LYS A 139 20.78 7.36 8.07
C LYS A 139 20.21 8.69 7.61
N VAL A 140 19.79 8.79 6.35
CA VAL A 140 19.41 10.08 5.73
C VAL A 140 17.90 10.26 5.65
N ALA A 141 17.16 9.22 5.27
CA ALA A 141 15.75 9.34 4.93
C ALA A 141 14.80 8.93 6.06
N THR A 142 15.19 7.98 6.92
CA THR A 142 14.27 7.45 7.96
C THR A 142 13.80 8.53 8.93
N VAL A 143 14.67 9.45 9.36
CA VAL A 143 14.29 10.52 10.30
C VAL A 143 13.29 11.51 9.66
N PRO A 144 13.55 12.08 8.47
CA PRO A 144 12.56 12.92 7.79
C PRO A 144 11.22 12.20 7.52
N VAL A 145 11.27 10.94 7.10
CA VAL A 145 10.07 10.14 6.84
C VAL A 145 9.28 9.91 8.13
N LEU A 146 9.95 9.61 9.24
CA LEU A 146 9.32 9.44 10.54
C LEU A 146 8.61 10.73 10.99
N LEU A 147 9.28 11.88 10.85
CA LEU A 147 8.69 13.18 11.16
C LEU A 147 7.47 13.46 10.26
N GLY A 148 7.56 13.14 8.98
CA GLY A 148 6.44 13.24 8.03
C GLY A 148 5.26 12.36 8.43
N LEU A 149 5.51 11.10 8.81
CA LEU A 149 4.49 10.16 9.29
C LEU A 149 3.79 10.68 10.55
N LEU A 150 4.56 11.13 11.55
CA LEU A 150 4.01 11.69 12.79
C LEU A 150 3.19 12.96 12.53
N THR A 151 3.66 13.82 11.62
CA THR A 151 2.93 15.02 11.22
C THR A 151 1.62 14.65 10.51
N ALA A 152 1.64 13.67 9.61
CA ALA A 152 0.45 13.19 8.92
C ALA A 152 -0.59 12.61 9.89
N PHE A 153 -0.17 11.84 10.91
CA PHE A 153 -1.05 11.39 11.97
C PHE A 153 -1.62 12.53 12.78
N GLY A 154 -0.80 13.54 13.10
CA GLY A 154 -1.25 14.74 13.83
C GLY A 154 -2.28 15.53 13.04
N VAL A 155 -2.06 15.78 11.76
CA VAL A 155 -3.01 16.48 10.87
C VAL A 155 -4.31 15.69 10.75
N TRP A 156 -4.21 14.36 10.49
CA TRP A 156 -5.38 13.49 10.43
C TRP A 156 -6.19 13.55 11.73
N TYR A 157 -5.53 13.47 12.90
CA TYR A 157 -6.20 13.51 14.20
C TYR A 157 -6.92 14.84 14.46
N LEU A 158 -6.30 15.96 14.05
CA LEU A 158 -6.92 17.27 14.14
C LEU A 158 -8.17 17.36 13.25
N GLN A 159 -8.09 16.87 12.01
CA GLN A 159 -9.24 16.82 11.11
C GLN A 159 -10.36 15.94 11.69
N PHE A 160 -10.01 14.76 12.16
CA PHE A 160 -10.95 13.81 12.76
C PHE A 160 -11.69 14.36 13.97
N LYS A 161 -11.05 15.22 14.76
CA LYS A 161 -11.62 15.76 15.99
C LYS A 161 -12.43 17.04 15.79
N PHE A 162 -12.12 17.82 14.77
CA PHE A 162 -12.67 19.17 14.59
C PHE A 162 -13.57 19.35 13.35
N LEU A 163 -13.60 18.41 12.44
CA LEU A 163 -14.50 18.37 11.28
C LEU A 163 -15.56 17.29 11.47
#